data_eed94b3ecedd61c1d97f05dbdbc5587c
#
_entry.id   eed94b3ecedd61c1d97f05dbdbc5587c
#
_cell.length_a   1.000
_cell.length_b   1.000
_cell.length_c   1.000
_cell.angle_alpha   90.00
_cell.angle_beta   90.00
_cell.angle_gamma   90.00
#
_symmetry.space_group_name_H-M   'P 1'
#
loop_
_entity.id
_entity.type
_entity.pdbx_description
1 polymer ?
#
loop_
_entity_poly.entity_id
_entity_poly.type
_entity_poly.pdbx_seq_one_letter_code
_entity_poly.pdbx_strand_id
1 'polypeptide(L)'
;MTDRPVRARRPSKATTKTAGGRSAPAKRATKAATKKATATKATATKASATKAVTKKARPTKTSATKTSGTKATPTKTSALKGGETDPRSAKLSPTPREVSVGTDAAFASGGGQPRRRLKNISEVRHFFRTNDVPILFFGATPFNLLGLDRWVRNFTYITYYDAWDGAHPRVFTPTNKPYQEFESGEEINNWLLTNAEVRAHIDAATPRGVRPKVAMVFFNSETEDISKELGYDLILPAASLRQHLDSKIVTTQLGNEAGAPSVPNVLTRVDDWAGLQAVAEKAGLGDELVVQTPYGDSGKTTFFISSEADWKKHSADIVGEEIKVMRRINNRPVAVEAVLTRCGTIVGPFMSELIGYKRLTPARGGWCGNEMFPEVLTGESRRTATQLVRRLGDRLAEEGYRGFFEVDVLVDTDTNDVYLGELNPRISGASSITNVTAGAYADVPLFLFHILEYMNVDFDLDVDEINERWEELASADVWSQMVMKETDDIVQRLTATPRTGQYSLDASGGLVFRRPALDWHQLQNEREAFFLRIYGPGDYRWKGADLGVLVTKGRLQVDNGQGKSSLAIRARHLIDSIRAEYAGTPIAEPAPPRTNVGVKSG
;
A
#
# COMPACT_ATOMS: atom_id res chain seq x y z
N MET A 1 -46.00 -30.45 34.35
CA MET A 1 -45.66 -31.86 34.46
C MET A 1 -44.20 -31.95 34.11
N THR A 2 -43.32 -31.80 35.07
CA THR A 2 -42.63 -32.81 35.85
C THR A 2 -41.82 -33.72 34.94
N ASP A 3 -40.50 -33.87 34.94
CA ASP A 3 -39.64 -34.02 36.10
C ASP A 3 -38.14 -33.96 35.68
N ARG A 4 -37.33 -33.47 36.58
CA ARG A 4 -35.87 -33.55 36.66
C ARG A 4 -35.44 -34.89 37.30
N PRO A 5 -34.19 -35.13 37.62
CA PRO A 5 -32.93 -35.41 36.91
C PRO A 5 -32.27 -36.70 37.41
N VAL A 6 -31.16 -37.18 36.81
CA VAL A 6 -30.29 -38.15 37.48
C VAL A 6 -28.82 -37.77 37.41
N ARG A 7 -28.26 -37.79 38.58
CA ARG A 7 -26.88 -37.46 39.05
C ARG A 7 -25.90 -38.63 38.84
N ALA A 8 -24.65 -38.24 38.51
CA ALA A 8 -23.39 -38.67 39.13
C ALA A 8 -22.95 -40.13 39.17
N ARG A 9 -21.68 -40.36 38.80
CA ARG A 9 -20.66 -40.95 39.72
C ARG A 9 -19.24 -40.91 39.13
N ARG A 10 -18.34 -40.32 39.90
CA ARG A 10 -16.91 -40.66 39.90
C ARG A 10 -16.69 -41.96 40.69
N PRO A 11 -15.60 -42.73 40.47
CA PRO A 11 -14.56 -42.88 41.46
C PRO A 11 -13.13 -42.89 40.85
N SER A 12 -12.16 -42.40 41.48
CA SER A 12 -11.29 -42.65 42.64
C SER A 12 -10.00 -43.36 42.29
N LYS A 13 -8.93 -42.68 42.66
CA LYS A 13 -7.54 -43.02 42.96
C LYS A 13 -7.13 -44.50 43.11
N ALA A 14 -5.96 -44.81 42.57
CA ALA A 14 -5.06 -45.75 43.23
C ALA A 14 -3.59 -45.33 43.00
N THR A 15 -2.93 -45.18 44.08
CA THR A 15 -1.49 -45.02 44.32
C THR A 15 -0.80 -46.38 44.27
N THR A 16 0.45 -46.44 43.78
CA THR A 16 1.49 -47.28 44.41
C THR A 16 2.91 -46.80 44.08
N LYS A 17 3.70 -46.73 45.10
CA LYS A 17 5.12 -46.49 45.28
C LYS A 17 5.96 -47.67 44.71
N THR A 18 7.23 -47.44 44.34
CA THR A 18 8.49 -47.58 45.11
C THR A 18 9.66 -47.65 44.13
N ALA A 19 10.65 -47.00 44.36
CA ALA A 19 12.00 -47.06 44.95
C ALA A 19 13.04 -47.37 43.85
N GLY A 20 14.14 -46.74 43.72
CA GLY A 20 15.18 -46.27 44.56
C GLY A 20 16.49 -46.38 43.78
N GLY A 21 17.45 -45.56 44.03
CA GLY A 21 18.83 -45.83 43.58
C GLY A 21 19.68 -44.60 43.27
N ARG A 22 20.43 -44.24 44.27
CA ARG A 22 21.48 -43.21 44.39
C ARG A 22 22.61 -43.37 43.36
N SER A 23 23.23 -42.27 42.90
CA SER A 23 24.60 -41.85 43.28
C SER A 23 25.09 -40.63 42.49
N ALA A 24 25.48 -39.62 43.18
CA ALA A 24 26.49 -38.62 42.81
C ALA A 24 27.80 -39.04 43.51
N PRO A 25 28.97 -38.37 43.39
CA PRO A 25 29.33 -37.08 42.80
C PRO A 25 30.69 -37.07 42.04
N ALA A 26 31.09 -35.96 41.42
CA ALA A 26 32.45 -35.44 41.59
C ALA A 26 32.70 -34.09 40.90
N LYS A 27 33.21 -33.19 41.71
CA LYS A 27 33.74 -31.85 41.44
C LYS A 27 35.04 -31.86 40.63
N ARG A 28 35.28 -30.78 39.86
CA ARG A 28 36.53 -29.96 39.90
C ARG A 28 36.34 -28.74 38.99
N ALA A 29 36.35 -27.69 39.50
CA ALA A 29 36.99 -26.38 39.69
C ALA A 29 38.34 -26.19 38.96
N THR A 30 38.48 -25.04 38.34
CA THR A 30 39.56 -24.04 38.33
C THR A 30 39.47 -23.26 36.99
N LYS A 31 39.72 -21.99 36.84
CA LYS A 31 40.22 -20.86 37.62
C LYS A 31 39.96 -19.58 36.81
N ALA A 32 39.66 -18.53 37.51
CA ALA A 32 39.55 -17.16 37.02
C ALA A 32 40.87 -16.58 36.49
N ALA A 33 40.77 -15.66 35.56
CA ALA A 33 41.78 -14.63 35.34
C ALA A 33 41.11 -13.28 35.02
N THR A 34 41.15 -12.46 35.99
CA THR A 34 40.86 -11.02 36.03
C THR A 34 41.94 -10.26 35.27
N LYS A 35 41.57 -9.29 34.42
CA LYS A 35 42.44 -8.15 34.12
C LYS A 35 41.63 -6.86 34.05
N LYS A 36 42.02 -5.96 34.90
CA LYS A 36 41.59 -4.60 35.14
C LYS A 36 41.67 -3.71 33.92
N ALA A 37 40.66 -2.88 33.77
CA ALA A 37 40.68 -1.70 32.93
C ALA A 37 40.96 -0.45 33.73
N THR A 38 41.74 0.41 33.16
CA THR A 38 42.10 1.73 33.68
C THR A 38 41.15 2.79 33.10
N ALA A 39 40.53 3.54 33.97
CA ALA A 39 39.77 4.73 33.67
C ALA A 39 40.71 5.93 33.47
N THR A 40 40.47 6.75 32.48
CA THR A 40 41.06 8.08 32.40
C THR A 40 39.96 9.12 32.30
N LYS A 41 39.92 9.98 33.30
CA LYS A 41 39.15 11.24 33.39
C LYS A 41 39.85 12.34 32.56
N ALA A 42 39.07 13.16 31.87
CA ALA A 42 39.43 14.56 31.59
C ALA A 42 38.11 15.32 31.34
N THR A 43 37.73 16.05 32.23
CA THR A 43 37.87 17.48 32.58
C THR A 43 37.03 18.40 31.71
N ALA A 44 36.01 18.95 32.36
CA ALA A 44 35.15 20.03 31.89
C ALA A 44 35.92 21.36 31.88
N THR A 45 35.64 22.18 30.86
CA THR A 45 35.95 23.61 30.96
C THR A 45 34.73 24.42 30.57
N LYS A 46 34.28 25.23 31.52
CA LYS A 46 33.31 26.33 31.43
C LYS A 46 33.96 27.55 30.80
N ALA A 47 33.21 28.28 30.01
CA ALA A 47 33.16 29.73 29.95
C ALA A 47 32.20 30.12 28.82
N SER A 48 31.42 31.07 28.86
CA SER A 48 30.85 32.07 29.77
C SER A 48 30.00 32.98 28.83
N ALA A 49 28.91 33.43 29.36
CA ALA A 49 27.92 34.30 28.77
C ALA A 49 28.43 35.71 28.46
N THR A 50 27.85 36.39 27.46
CA THR A 50 27.61 37.84 27.50
C THR A 50 26.39 38.18 26.59
N LYS A 51 25.28 38.51 27.17
CA LYS A 51 24.45 39.74 27.19
C LYS A 51 24.44 40.55 25.92
N ALA A 52 23.27 40.58 25.26
CA ALA A 52 22.18 41.58 25.32
C ALA A 52 22.56 42.96 24.76
N VAL A 53 21.73 43.45 23.85
CA VAL A 53 21.11 44.79 23.95
C VAL A 53 19.95 44.89 22.94
N THR A 54 18.83 45.28 23.46
CA THR A 54 17.55 45.76 22.96
C THR A 54 17.65 47.02 22.08
N LYS A 55 16.67 47.19 21.14
CA LYS A 55 15.72 48.31 21.08
C LYS A 55 15.00 48.32 19.73
N LYS A 56 13.66 48.26 19.76
CA LYS A 56 12.64 49.33 19.58
C LYS A 56 12.66 49.92 18.18
N ALA A 57 11.59 50.14 17.47
CA ALA A 57 10.16 50.28 17.67
C ALA A 57 9.49 50.54 16.30
N ARG A 58 8.21 50.27 16.26
CA ARG A 58 7.17 50.67 15.31
C ARG A 58 7.17 52.18 15.00
N PRO A 59 6.54 52.72 13.92
CA PRO A 59 5.09 52.68 13.84
C PRO A 59 4.47 52.58 12.42
N THR A 60 3.24 52.15 12.45
CA THR A 60 2.07 52.31 11.60
C THR A 60 1.95 53.65 10.84
N LYS A 61 1.43 53.57 9.60
CA LYS A 61 0.38 54.48 9.13
C LYS A 61 -0.45 53.89 7.98
N THR A 62 -1.69 53.87 8.22
CA THR A 62 -2.93 53.79 7.47
C THR A 62 -3.06 54.84 6.34
N SER A 63 -3.83 54.48 5.36
CA SER A 63 -4.90 55.20 4.63
C SER A 63 -4.71 55.06 3.13
N ALA A 64 -5.67 54.96 2.28
CA ALA A 64 -7.09 54.94 2.21
C ALA A 64 -7.45 54.84 0.72
N THR A 65 -8.43 54.06 0.46
CA THR A 65 -9.48 54.11 -0.55
C THR A 65 -9.37 55.16 -1.67
N LYS A 66 -9.55 54.70 -2.93
CA LYS A 66 -10.53 55.29 -3.83
C LYS A 66 -10.88 54.40 -5.01
N THR A 67 -12.14 54.19 -5.13
CA THR A 67 -13.00 53.67 -6.18
C THR A 67 -13.02 54.52 -7.45
N SER A 68 -13.27 53.87 -8.57
CA SER A 68 -14.10 54.23 -9.76
C SER A 68 -13.40 53.72 -11.01
N GLY A 69 -14.03 53.10 -11.96
CA GLY A 69 -15.36 52.99 -12.44
C GLY A 69 -15.28 52.61 -13.92
N THR A 70 -16.05 51.61 -14.27
CA THR A 70 -16.69 51.30 -15.56
C THR A 70 -16.18 51.91 -16.88
N LYS A 71 -15.93 51.08 -17.91
CA LYS A 71 -16.76 51.09 -19.13
C LYS A 71 -16.35 50.02 -20.15
N ALA A 72 -17.38 49.51 -20.79
CA ALA A 72 -17.48 48.43 -21.75
C ALA A 72 -17.06 48.82 -23.18
N THR A 73 -16.64 47.78 -23.91
CA THR A 73 -16.85 47.39 -25.33
C THR A 73 -16.99 48.50 -26.41
N PRO A 74 -16.72 48.28 -27.71
CA PRO A 74 -16.95 47.08 -28.47
C PRO A 74 -16.01 46.79 -29.69
N THR A 75 -16.07 45.55 -30.15
CA THR A 75 -16.05 44.99 -31.50
C THR A 75 -15.58 45.82 -32.71
N LYS A 76 -14.69 45.25 -33.52
CA LYS A 76 -14.91 45.11 -34.96
C LYS A 76 -13.92 44.18 -35.67
N THR A 77 -14.50 43.24 -36.37
CA THR A 77 -14.11 42.48 -37.55
C THR A 77 -13.26 43.23 -38.58
N SER A 78 -12.30 42.58 -39.18
CA SER A 78 -12.22 42.52 -40.65
C SER A 78 -11.20 41.46 -41.10
N ALA A 79 -11.61 40.79 -42.14
CA ALA A 79 -11.00 39.73 -42.89
C ALA A 79 -9.95 40.26 -43.88
N LEU A 80 -9.03 39.42 -44.32
CA LEU A 80 -8.84 38.92 -45.68
C LEU A 80 -7.41 38.47 -45.99
N LYS A 81 -7.37 37.29 -46.63
CA LYS A 81 -6.47 36.78 -47.69
C LYS A 81 -5.00 36.59 -47.34
N GLY A 82 -4.41 35.47 -47.61
CA GLY A 82 -4.49 34.43 -48.62
C GLY A 82 -3.11 33.94 -48.94
N GLY A 83 -2.93 32.69 -49.30
CA GLY A 83 -1.77 32.23 -50.08
C GLY A 83 -0.86 31.26 -49.31
N GLU A 84 -1.00 30.13 -49.71
CA GLU A 84 -0.21 29.17 -50.49
C GLU A 84 0.28 27.96 -49.72
N THR A 85 -0.04 26.85 -50.24
CA THR A 85 0.19 25.44 -50.09
C THR A 85 1.66 25.03 -49.91
N ASP A 86 1.91 24.12 -48.98
CA ASP A 86 2.81 22.99 -49.23
C ASP A 86 2.32 21.73 -48.48
N PRO A 87 2.19 20.60 -49.18
CA PRO A 87 1.58 19.39 -48.66
C PRO A 87 2.65 18.37 -48.29
N ARG A 88 2.80 18.02 -47.02
CA ARG A 88 3.35 16.72 -46.58
C ARG A 88 3.35 16.62 -45.03
N SER A 89 2.27 16.14 -44.48
CA SER A 89 2.33 15.26 -43.32
C SER A 89 1.03 14.49 -43.25
N ALA A 90 1.11 13.28 -43.73
CA ALA A 90 0.05 12.29 -43.58
C ALA A 90 -0.11 11.96 -42.10
N LYS A 91 -1.22 12.37 -41.52
CA LYS A 91 -1.66 11.84 -40.22
C LYS A 91 -2.10 10.39 -40.47
N LEU A 92 -1.30 9.46 -39.98
CA LEU A 92 -1.72 8.08 -39.75
C LEU A 92 -2.54 8.07 -38.46
N SER A 93 -3.85 7.98 -38.62
CA SER A 93 -4.76 7.57 -37.56
C SER A 93 -4.49 6.09 -37.27
N PRO A 94 -4.26 5.67 -36.02
CA PRO A 94 -4.19 4.25 -35.73
C PRO A 94 -5.61 3.67 -35.81
N THR A 95 -5.81 2.80 -36.75
CA THR A 95 -6.97 1.90 -36.80
C THR A 95 -6.90 0.99 -35.57
N PRO A 96 -7.97 0.78 -34.80
CA PRO A 96 -7.96 -0.17 -33.71
C PRO A 96 -7.67 -1.57 -34.25
N ARG A 97 -6.55 -2.16 -33.85
CA ARG A 97 -6.32 -3.59 -34.04
C ARG A 97 -7.33 -4.33 -33.16
N GLU A 98 -8.22 -5.07 -33.77
CA GLU A 98 -9.02 -6.09 -33.08
C GLU A 98 -8.06 -7.09 -32.42
N VAL A 99 -7.94 -6.99 -31.10
CA VAL A 99 -7.35 -8.05 -30.28
C VAL A 99 -8.38 -9.18 -30.27
N SER A 100 -8.09 -10.26 -30.97
CA SER A 100 -8.88 -11.49 -30.91
C SER A 100 -8.80 -12.06 -29.51
N VAL A 101 -9.76 -11.71 -28.67
CA VAL A 101 -10.05 -12.41 -27.43
C VAL A 101 -10.62 -13.76 -27.83
N GLY A 102 -9.95 -14.84 -27.45
CA GLY A 102 -10.43 -16.20 -27.64
C GLY A 102 -11.86 -16.31 -27.12
N THR A 103 -12.78 -16.48 -28.05
CA THR A 103 -14.19 -16.72 -27.73
C THR A 103 -14.34 -18.17 -27.31
N ASP A 104 -14.34 -18.42 -26.00
CA ASP A 104 -14.94 -19.65 -25.49
C ASP A 104 -16.46 -19.55 -25.65
N ALA A 105 -16.94 -20.27 -26.64
CA ALA A 105 -18.35 -20.43 -26.96
C ALA A 105 -18.99 -21.36 -25.93
N ALA A 106 -19.59 -20.79 -24.88
CA ALA A 106 -20.59 -21.50 -24.05
C ALA A 106 -21.41 -20.52 -23.21
N PHE A 107 -22.27 -19.72 -23.85
CA PHE A 107 -23.47 -19.15 -23.20
C PHE A 107 -24.44 -18.65 -24.28
N ALA A 108 -25.08 -19.62 -24.97
CA ALA A 108 -26.25 -19.33 -25.80
C ALA A 108 -27.45 -20.06 -25.18
N SER A 109 -28.19 -19.36 -24.33
CA SER A 109 -29.64 -19.59 -24.18
C SER A 109 -30.26 -18.49 -23.32
N GLY A 110 -30.91 -17.55 -23.95
CA GLY A 110 -31.72 -16.52 -23.31
C GLY A 110 -31.87 -15.33 -24.25
N GLY A 111 -33.08 -15.12 -24.82
CA GLY A 111 -33.43 -14.15 -25.84
C GLY A 111 -32.76 -12.80 -25.70
N GLY A 112 -32.06 -12.40 -26.77
CA GLY A 112 -31.16 -11.25 -26.78
C GLY A 112 -31.90 -9.91 -26.74
N GLN A 113 -31.93 -9.30 -25.56
CA GLN A 113 -31.88 -7.85 -25.52
C GLN A 113 -30.41 -7.43 -25.70
N PRO A 114 -30.08 -6.39 -26.47
CA PRO A 114 -28.72 -5.88 -26.56
C PRO A 114 -28.25 -5.56 -25.14
N ARG A 115 -27.11 -6.14 -24.73
CA ARG A 115 -26.51 -5.86 -23.41
C ARG A 115 -26.34 -4.35 -23.33
N ARG A 116 -27.01 -3.72 -22.37
CA ARG A 116 -26.95 -2.27 -22.18
C ARG A 116 -25.52 -1.86 -21.85
N ARG A 117 -24.93 -1.02 -22.69
CA ARG A 117 -23.62 -0.43 -22.48
C ARG A 117 -23.68 0.55 -21.32
N LEU A 118 -22.83 0.43 -20.31
CA LEU A 118 -22.77 1.36 -19.19
C LEU A 118 -22.06 2.65 -19.63
N LYS A 119 -22.66 3.80 -19.35
CA LYS A 119 -22.19 5.10 -19.87
C LYS A 119 -21.79 6.11 -18.81
N ASN A 120 -22.10 5.84 -17.55
CA ASN A 120 -21.84 6.78 -16.46
C ASN A 120 -21.72 6.07 -15.11
N ILE A 121 -21.22 6.80 -14.12
CA ILE A 121 -20.98 6.31 -12.76
C ILE A 121 -22.23 5.74 -12.10
N SER A 122 -23.40 6.34 -12.32
CA SER A 122 -24.65 5.83 -11.73
C SER A 122 -25.02 4.45 -12.24
N GLU A 123 -24.79 4.18 -13.54
CA GLU A 123 -25.00 2.85 -14.14
C GLU A 123 -23.98 1.84 -13.65
N VAL A 124 -22.71 2.21 -13.47
CA VAL A 124 -21.67 1.37 -12.85
C VAL A 124 -22.06 1.00 -11.41
N ARG A 125 -22.50 1.97 -10.62
CA ARG A 125 -22.98 1.72 -9.25
C ARG A 125 -24.18 0.78 -9.21
N HIS A 126 -25.16 1.00 -10.10
CA HIS A 126 -26.33 0.14 -10.22
C HIS A 126 -25.92 -1.30 -10.59
N PHE A 127 -25.01 -1.44 -11.57
CA PHE A 127 -24.49 -2.74 -11.97
C PHE A 127 -23.90 -3.51 -10.78
N PHE A 128 -23.00 -2.93 -10.01
CA PHE A 128 -22.39 -3.61 -8.86
C PHE A 128 -23.37 -3.90 -7.72
N ARG A 129 -24.40 -3.11 -7.54
CA ARG A 129 -25.45 -3.35 -6.54
C ARG A 129 -26.43 -4.44 -6.93
N THR A 130 -26.53 -4.77 -8.20
CA THR A 130 -27.47 -5.77 -8.74
C THR A 130 -26.78 -7.01 -9.29
N ASN A 131 -25.46 -6.99 -9.43
CA ASN A 131 -24.67 -8.11 -9.93
C ASN A 131 -24.70 -9.30 -8.98
N ASP A 132 -24.93 -10.50 -9.54
CA ASP A 132 -24.99 -11.75 -8.76
C ASP A 132 -23.71 -12.60 -8.83
N VAL A 133 -22.72 -12.19 -9.62
CA VAL A 133 -21.42 -12.88 -9.68
C VAL A 133 -20.66 -12.66 -8.38
N PRO A 134 -20.24 -13.72 -7.68
CA PRO A 134 -19.41 -13.59 -6.50
C PRO A 134 -18.05 -12.97 -6.85
N ILE A 135 -17.63 -11.99 -6.06
CA ILE A 135 -16.31 -11.36 -6.14
C ILE A 135 -15.61 -11.58 -4.83
N LEU A 136 -14.47 -12.25 -4.88
CA LEU A 136 -13.74 -12.74 -3.72
C LEU A 136 -12.39 -12.05 -3.65
N PHE A 137 -12.05 -11.50 -2.50
CA PHE A 137 -10.72 -10.99 -2.22
C PHE A 137 -10.01 -11.94 -1.26
N PHE A 138 -8.87 -12.49 -1.68
CA PHE A 138 -8.03 -13.37 -0.88
C PHE A 138 -6.84 -12.60 -0.30
N GLY A 139 -6.52 -12.86 0.96
CA GLY A 139 -5.36 -12.27 1.60
C GLY A 139 -5.15 -12.74 3.03
N ALA A 140 -4.02 -12.38 3.61
CA ALA A 140 -3.81 -12.59 5.05
C ALA A 140 -4.85 -11.82 5.86
N THR A 141 -5.23 -10.61 5.40
CA THR A 141 -6.25 -9.74 5.97
C THR A 141 -7.06 -9.05 4.86
N PRO A 142 -8.23 -8.47 5.13
CA PRO A 142 -9.01 -7.76 4.12
C PRO A 142 -8.53 -6.32 3.88
N PHE A 143 -7.45 -5.89 4.50
CA PHE A 143 -7.00 -4.50 4.62
C PHE A 143 -7.02 -3.72 3.30
N ASN A 144 -6.37 -4.24 2.25
CA ASN A 144 -6.17 -3.50 1.00
C ASN A 144 -7.46 -3.11 0.28
N LEU A 145 -8.51 -3.92 0.39
CA LEU A 145 -9.80 -3.68 -0.25
C LEU A 145 -10.97 -3.55 0.74
N LEU A 146 -10.69 -3.32 2.01
CA LEU A 146 -11.72 -3.16 3.04
C LEU A 146 -12.69 -2.04 2.66
N GLY A 147 -13.98 -2.28 2.86
CA GLY A 147 -15.06 -1.35 2.54
C GLY A 147 -15.67 -1.52 1.14
N LEU A 148 -15.05 -2.30 0.22
CA LEU A 148 -15.63 -2.56 -1.10
C LEU A 148 -16.94 -3.37 -1.05
N ASP A 149 -17.14 -4.18 -0.03
CA ASP A 149 -18.38 -4.92 0.22
C ASP A 149 -19.62 -4.01 0.40
N ARG A 150 -19.42 -2.72 0.63
CA ARG A 150 -20.49 -1.71 0.67
C ARG A 150 -21.01 -1.34 -0.72
N TRP A 151 -20.16 -1.51 -1.74
CA TRP A 151 -20.44 -1.12 -3.12
C TRP A 151 -20.86 -2.30 -3.99
N VAL A 152 -20.32 -3.49 -3.69
CA VAL A 152 -20.50 -4.69 -4.49
C VAL A 152 -21.34 -5.71 -3.69
N ARG A 153 -22.50 -6.07 -4.24
CA ARG A 153 -23.50 -6.92 -3.55
C ARG A 153 -22.94 -8.25 -3.05
N ASN A 154 -22.18 -8.95 -3.88
CA ASN A 154 -21.67 -10.29 -3.58
C ASN A 154 -20.15 -10.28 -3.38
N PHE A 155 -19.64 -9.27 -2.69
CA PHE A 155 -18.23 -9.19 -2.31
C PHE A 155 -17.98 -9.93 -1.00
N THR A 156 -16.94 -10.77 -0.96
CA THR A 156 -16.53 -11.51 0.24
C THR A 156 -15.01 -11.48 0.37
N TYR A 157 -14.53 -11.27 1.59
CA TYR A 157 -13.13 -11.37 1.94
C TYR A 157 -12.86 -12.80 2.45
N ILE A 158 -11.89 -13.48 1.86
CA ILE A 158 -11.38 -14.78 2.32
C ILE A 158 -10.02 -14.52 2.96
N THR A 159 -9.94 -14.63 4.28
CA THR A 159 -8.75 -14.19 5.00
C THR A 159 -8.15 -15.28 5.88
N TYR A 160 -6.83 -15.20 6.07
CA TYR A 160 -6.12 -16.10 6.97
C TYR A 160 -6.30 -15.69 8.43
N TYR A 161 -6.26 -14.38 8.74
CA TYR A 161 -6.48 -13.84 10.08
C TYR A 161 -7.89 -13.29 10.23
N ASP A 162 -8.50 -13.58 11.37
CA ASP A 162 -9.81 -13.02 11.73
C ASP A 162 -9.61 -11.77 12.60
N ALA A 163 -9.76 -10.62 11.97
CA ALA A 163 -9.59 -9.35 12.63
C ALA A 163 -10.79 -8.94 13.51
N TRP A 164 -11.96 -9.59 13.37
CA TRP A 164 -13.20 -9.23 14.05
C TRP A 164 -13.74 -10.31 14.99
N ASP A 165 -13.01 -11.38 15.23
CA ASP A 165 -13.44 -12.51 16.06
C ASP A 165 -14.82 -13.06 15.60
N GLY A 166 -14.98 -13.23 14.28
CA GLY A 166 -16.20 -13.75 13.63
C GLY A 166 -17.32 -12.72 13.43
N ALA A 167 -17.11 -11.45 13.80
CA ALA A 167 -18.20 -10.46 13.78
C ALA A 167 -18.42 -9.76 12.43
N HIS A 168 -17.52 -9.90 11.45
CA HIS A 168 -17.68 -9.25 10.15
C HIS A 168 -18.48 -10.12 9.17
N PRO A 169 -19.67 -9.68 8.67
CA PRO A 169 -20.58 -10.53 7.91
C PRO A 169 -20.08 -10.89 6.50
N ARG A 170 -19.03 -10.23 6.01
CA ARG A 170 -18.44 -10.44 4.67
C ARG A 170 -17.01 -10.98 4.73
N VAL A 171 -16.51 -11.33 5.92
CA VAL A 171 -15.21 -11.95 6.08
C VAL A 171 -15.41 -13.44 6.41
N PHE A 172 -14.78 -14.29 5.64
CA PHE A 172 -14.70 -15.72 5.92
C PHE A 172 -13.24 -16.07 6.25
N THR A 173 -13.04 -16.71 7.39
CA THR A 173 -11.75 -17.23 7.84
C THR A 173 -11.91 -18.71 8.17
N PRO A 174 -11.12 -19.62 7.57
CA PRO A 174 -11.23 -21.04 7.88
C PRO A 174 -10.85 -21.31 9.34
N THR A 175 -11.55 -22.25 9.98
CA THR A 175 -11.34 -22.61 11.38
C THR A 175 -10.24 -23.64 11.54
N ASN A 176 -10.14 -24.58 10.59
CA ASN A 176 -9.12 -25.61 10.58
C ASN A 176 -7.84 -25.10 9.93
N LYS A 177 -6.95 -24.53 10.74
CA LYS A 177 -5.63 -24.05 10.35
C LYS A 177 -4.56 -24.92 11.00
N PRO A 178 -4.06 -25.94 10.30
CA PRO A 178 -2.91 -26.70 10.80
C PRO A 178 -1.72 -25.78 10.95
N TYR A 179 -0.80 -26.15 11.85
CA TYR A 179 0.46 -25.45 11.95
C TYR A 179 1.19 -25.51 10.59
N GLN A 180 1.47 -24.35 10.06
CA GLN A 180 2.19 -24.18 8.79
C GLN A 180 2.98 -22.86 8.83
N GLU A 181 4.20 -22.91 8.37
CA GLU A 181 5.03 -21.73 8.10
C GLU A 181 4.85 -21.35 6.64
N PHE A 182 4.66 -20.07 6.38
CA PHE A 182 4.57 -19.51 5.04
C PHE A 182 5.73 -18.55 4.83
N GLU A 183 6.37 -18.63 3.70
CA GLU A 183 7.47 -17.75 3.33
C GLU A 183 6.99 -16.47 2.61
N SER A 184 5.78 -16.51 2.04
CA SER A 184 5.24 -15.41 1.23
C SER A 184 3.73 -15.23 1.34
N GLY A 185 3.23 -14.09 0.85
CA GLY A 185 1.81 -13.83 0.73
C GLY A 185 1.13 -14.70 -0.31
N GLU A 186 1.84 -15.09 -1.35
CA GLU A 186 1.40 -16.04 -2.38
C GLU A 186 1.09 -17.40 -1.79
N GLU A 187 1.94 -17.91 -0.91
CA GLU A 187 1.72 -19.20 -0.25
C GLU A 187 0.47 -19.18 0.63
N ILE A 188 0.23 -18.08 1.36
CA ILE A 188 -1.01 -17.91 2.14
C ILE A 188 -2.22 -17.97 1.21
N ASN A 189 -2.19 -17.28 0.08
CA ASN A 189 -3.29 -17.21 -0.86
C ASN A 189 -3.53 -18.56 -1.55
N ASN A 190 -2.48 -19.26 -1.95
CA ASN A 190 -2.56 -20.61 -2.53
C ASN A 190 -3.12 -21.63 -1.53
N TRP A 191 -2.70 -21.54 -0.26
CA TRP A 191 -3.25 -22.34 0.81
C TRP A 191 -4.75 -22.06 1.04
N LEU A 192 -5.16 -20.79 1.07
CA LEU A 192 -6.57 -20.40 1.19
C LEU A 192 -7.41 -20.93 0.03
N LEU A 193 -6.93 -20.82 -1.21
CA LEU A 193 -7.61 -21.34 -2.41
C LEU A 193 -7.85 -22.86 -2.33
N THR A 194 -6.89 -23.60 -1.80
CA THR A 194 -6.96 -25.06 -1.71
C THR A 194 -7.64 -25.58 -0.45
N ASN A 195 -7.91 -24.71 0.54
CA ASN A 195 -8.53 -25.09 1.81
C ASN A 195 -9.98 -25.57 1.61
N ALA A 196 -10.33 -26.73 2.19
CA ALA A 196 -11.63 -27.36 2.00
C ALA A 196 -12.80 -26.52 2.55
N GLU A 197 -12.64 -25.85 3.70
CA GLU A 197 -13.68 -25.00 4.29
C GLU A 197 -13.92 -23.76 3.39
N VAL A 198 -12.86 -23.17 2.85
CA VAL A 198 -12.93 -22.03 1.91
C VAL A 198 -13.69 -22.43 0.65
N ARG A 199 -13.32 -23.57 0.04
CA ARG A 199 -14.01 -24.08 -1.17
C ARG A 199 -15.48 -24.35 -0.91
N ALA A 200 -15.81 -25.03 0.19
CA ALA A 200 -17.20 -25.29 0.55
C ALA A 200 -18.02 -24.00 0.76
N HIS A 201 -17.40 -22.97 1.36
CA HIS A 201 -18.03 -21.65 1.53
C HIS A 201 -18.30 -20.98 0.17
N ILE A 202 -17.33 -21.00 -0.75
CA ILE A 202 -17.45 -20.41 -2.09
C ILE A 202 -18.51 -21.16 -2.91
N ASP A 203 -18.49 -22.49 -2.89
CA ASP A 203 -19.44 -23.31 -3.62
C ASP A 203 -20.89 -23.07 -3.16
N ALA A 204 -21.09 -22.93 -1.84
CA ALA A 204 -22.40 -22.62 -1.26
C ALA A 204 -22.91 -21.20 -1.64
N ALA A 205 -22.00 -20.24 -1.85
CA ALA A 205 -22.32 -18.86 -2.19
C ALA A 205 -22.43 -18.62 -3.71
N THR A 206 -21.99 -19.56 -4.53
CA THR A 206 -21.90 -19.40 -5.99
C THR A 206 -23.11 -20.00 -6.70
N PRO A 207 -23.89 -19.20 -7.47
CA PRO A 207 -24.98 -19.72 -8.29
C PRO A 207 -24.48 -20.74 -9.33
N ARG A 208 -25.33 -21.72 -9.68
CA ARG A 208 -24.99 -22.72 -10.68
C ARG A 208 -24.60 -22.10 -12.02
N GLY A 209 -23.46 -22.53 -12.56
CA GLY A 209 -22.97 -22.08 -13.87
C GLY A 209 -22.31 -20.69 -13.84
N VAL A 210 -22.16 -20.09 -12.66
CA VAL A 210 -21.42 -18.85 -12.48
C VAL A 210 -19.99 -19.18 -12.03
N ARG A 211 -19.01 -18.50 -12.59
CA ARG A 211 -17.61 -18.58 -12.17
C ARG A 211 -17.30 -17.42 -11.22
N PRO A 212 -16.86 -17.69 -9.99
CA PRO A 212 -16.46 -16.64 -9.07
C PRO A 212 -15.29 -15.84 -9.63
N LYS A 213 -15.27 -14.54 -9.36
CA LYS A 213 -14.16 -13.65 -9.66
C LYS A 213 -13.25 -13.54 -8.45
N VAL A 214 -11.95 -13.71 -8.64
CA VAL A 214 -10.96 -13.74 -7.56
C VAL A 214 -9.92 -12.66 -7.74
N ALA A 215 -9.70 -11.86 -6.71
CA ALA A 215 -8.64 -10.86 -6.63
C ALA A 215 -7.77 -11.07 -5.38
N MET A 216 -6.51 -10.68 -5.45
CA MET A 216 -5.56 -10.73 -4.32
C MET A 216 -4.37 -9.79 -4.59
N VAL A 217 -3.61 -9.48 -3.55
CA VAL A 217 -2.39 -8.65 -3.69
C VAL A 217 -1.24 -9.48 -4.24
N PHE A 218 -1.04 -10.65 -3.65
CA PHE A 218 0.09 -11.54 -3.94
C PHE A 218 -0.40 -12.77 -4.70
N PHE A 219 0.20 -13.02 -5.86
CA PHE A 219 -0.13 -14.16 -6.72
C PHE A 219 1.04 -14.51 -7.63
N ASN A 220 1.10 -15.74 -8.06
CA ASN A 220 2.13 -16.29 -8.93
C ASN A 220 1.50 -17.27 -9.96
N SER A 221 2.32 -17.93 -10.76
CA SER A 221 1.84 -18.92 -11.74
C SER A 221 1.10 -20.09 -11.09
N GLU A 222 1.50 -20.53 -9.89
CA GLU A 222 0.80 -21.56 -9.15
C GLU A 222 -0.63 -21.11 -8.77
N THR A 223 -0.80 -19.84 -8.39
CA THR A 223 -2.12 -19.25 -8.12
C THR A 223 -3.02 -19.28 -9.37
N GLU A 224 -2.45 -19.03 -10.55
CA GLU A 224 -3.17 -19.12 -11.83
C GLU A 224 -3.62 -20.54 -12.12
N ASP A 225 -2.75 -21.53 -11.94
CA ASP A 225 -3.06 -22.94 -12.15
C ASP A 225 -4.13 -23.43 -11.19
N ILE A 226 -4.00 -23.15 -9.90
CA ILE A 226 -5.01 -23.50 -8.88
C ILE A 226 -6.36 -22.86 -9.22
N SER A 227 -6.39 -21.58 -9.55
CA SER A 227 -7.64 -20.86 -9.88
C SER A 227 -8.32 -21.48 -11.11
N LYS A 228 -7.53 -21.86 -12.12
CA LYS A 228 -8.02 -22.51 -13.33
C LYS A 228 -8.61 -23.89 -13.04
N GLU A 229 -7.93 -24.70 -12.23
CA GLU A 229 -8.41 -26.03 -11.81
C GLU A 229 -9.71 -25.94 -11.02
N LEU A 230 -9.85 -24.93 -10.15
CA LEU A 230 -11.05 -24.68 -9.37
C LEU A 230 -12.19 -24.05 -10.18
N GLY A 231 -11.93 -23.65 -11.43
CA GLY A 231 -12.91 -22.95 -12.27
C GLY A 231 -13.19 -21.52 -11.83
N TYR A 232 -12.27 -20.87 -11.15
CA TYR A 232 -12.36 -19.46 -10.76
C TYR A 232 -11.75 -18.56 -11.84
N ASP A 233 -12.31 -17.37 -12.01
CA ASP A 233 -11.75 -16.35 -12.89
C ASP A 233 -10.87 -15.41 -12.08
N LEU A 234 -9.57 -15.49 -12.29
CA LEU A 234 -8.62 -14.55 -11.67
C LEU A 234 -8.75 -13.19 -12.36
N ILE A 235 -9.20 -12.17 -11.61
CA ILE A 235 -9.38 -10.81 -12.14
C ILE A 235 -8.14 -9.96 -11.85
N LEU A 236 -7.01 -10.40 -12.41
CA LEU A 236 -5.68 -9.81 -12.27
C LEU A 236 -4.95 -9.94 -13.61
N PRO A 237 -3.88 -9.17 -13.87
CA PRO A 237 -3.01 -9.41 -15.01
C PRO A 237 -2.34 -10.79 -14.90
N ALA A 238 -1.83 -11.33 -16.00
CA ALA A 238 -1.04 -12.56 -15.94
C ALA A 238 0.16 -12.39 -14.99
N ALA A 239 0.45 -13.42 -14.19
CA ALA A 239 1.54 -13.38 -13.21
C ALA A 239 2.89 -13.06 -13.86
N SER A 240 3.14 -13.60 -15.07
CA SER A 240 4.36 -13.31 -15.84
C SER A 240 4.43 -11.85 -16.30
N LEU A 241 3.31 -11.27 -16.72
CA LEU A 241 3.25 -9.86 -17.11
C LEU A 241 3.45 -8.96 -15.88
N ARG A 242 2.76 -9.26 -14.77
CA ARG A 242 2.97 -8.54 -13.51
C ARG A 242 4.44 -8.58 -13.09
N GLN A 243 5.08 -9.76 -13.09
CA GLN A 243 6.49 -9.90 -12.72
C GLN A 243 7.41 -9.11 -13.67
N HIS A 244 7.15 -9.15 -14.97
CA HIS A 244 7.91 -8.37 -15.94
C HIS A 244 7.84 -6.86 -15.65
N LEU A 245 6.64 -6.35 -15.43
CA LEU A 245 6.38 -4.93 -15.19
C LEU A 245 6.83 -4.45 -13.80
N ASP A 246 6.96 -5.34 -12.82
CA ASP A 246 7.44 -5.03 -11.45
C ASP A 246 8.97 -4.77 -11.42
N SER A 247 9.67 -5.03 -12.54
CA SER A 247 11.10 -4.76 -12.68
C SER A 247 11.38 -3.26 -12.81
N LYS A 248 12.19 -2.71 -11.90
CA LYS A 248 12.64 -1.30 -11.94
C LYS A 248 13.38 -0.93 -13.22
N ILE A 249 14.02 -1.91 -13.85
CA ILE A 249 14.69 -1.74 -15.15
C ILE A 249 13.65 -1.57 -16.25
N VAL A 250 12.69 -2.50 -16.34
CA VAL A 250 11.61 -2.47 -17.32
C VAL A 250 10.75 -1.21 -17.15
N THR A 251 10.35 -0.90 -15.91
CA THR A 251 9.59 0.33 -15.62
C THR A 251 10.32 1.58 -16.10
N THR A 252 11.65 1.64 -15.90
CA THR A 252 12.44 2.79 -16.35
C THR A 252 12.47 2.88 -17.89
N GLN A 253 12.59 1.77 -18.60
CA GLN A 253 12.57 1.73 -20.07
C GLN A 253 11.21 2.17 -20.59
N LEU A 254 10.12 1.54 -20.13
CA LEU A 254 8.76 1.88 -20.54
C LEU A 254 8.38 3.33 -20.20
N GLY A 255 8.79 3.82 -19.03
CA GLY A 255 8.56 5.21 -18.65
C GLY A 255 9.28 6.20 -19.56
N ASN A 256 10.53 5.94 -19.90
CA ASN A 256 11.28 6.79 -20.84
C ASN A 256 10.63 6.79 -22.24
N GLU A 257 10.21 5.63 -22.74
CA GLU A 257 9.49 5.49 -24.02
C GLU A 257 8.16 6.25 -24.03
N ALA A 258 7.43 6.21 -22.93
CA ALA A 258 6.17 6.91 -22.74
C ALA A 258 6.29 8.43 -22.54
N GLY A 259 7.50 8.97 -22.39
CA GLY A 259 7.70 10.35 -21.97
C GLY A 259 7.26 10.60 -20.50
N ALA A 260 7.40 9.57 -19.67
CA ALA A 260 7.27 9.56 -18.22
C ALA A 260 8.64 9.24 -17.58
N PRO A 261 9.60 10.17 -17.65
CA PRO A 261 11.00 9.88 -17.34
C PRO A 261 11.22 9.59 -15.86
N SER A 262 12.13 8.66 -15.59
CA SER A 262 12.74 8.52 -14.26
C SER A 262 13.78 9.60 -14.01
N VAL A 263 14.20 9.77 -12.75
CA VAL A 263 15.36 10.60 -12.38
C VAL A 263 16.51 10.28 -13.34
N PRO A 264 17.32 11.29 -13.78
CA PRO A 264 18.43 11.06 -14.70
C PRO A 264 19.25 9.84 -14.31
N ASN A 265 19.35 8.87 -15.24
CA ASN A 265 19.84 7.54 -14.94
C ASN A 265 20.53 6.88 -16.14
N VAL A 266 21.17 5.76 -15.86
CA VAL A 266 21.67 4.81 -16.86
C VAL A 266 21.37 3.39 -16.40
N LEU A 267 20.93 2.54 -17.32
CA LEU A 267 20.76 1.12 -17.11
C LEU A 267 22.01 0.40 -17.58
N THR A 268 22.65 -0.39 -16.70
CA THR A 268 23.97 -0.96 -16.96
C THR A 268 24.28 -2.14 -16.05
N ARG A 269 25.45 -2.77 -16.28
CA ARG A 269 26.10 -3.72 -15.37
C ARG A 269 27.48 -3.17 -15.02
N VAL A 270 27.88 -3.32 -13.78
CA VAL A 270 29.20 -2.91 -13.29
C VAL A 270 29.80 -4.00 -12.41
N ASP A 271 31.12 -4.17 -12.49
CA ASP A 271 31.82 -5.21 -11.75
C ASP A 271 32.53 -4.65 -10.50
N ASP A 272 32.85 -3.36 -10.53
CA ASP A 272 33.58 -2.72 -9.44
C ASP A 272 33.24 -1.23 -9.28
N TRP A 273 33.84 -0.62 -8.27
CA TRP A 273 33.67 0.80 -7.95
C TRP A 273 34.13 1.72 -9.09
N ALA A 274 35.25 1.41 -9.73
CA ALA A 274 35.79 2.21 -10.84
C ALA A 274 34.86 2.18 -12.05
N GLY A 275 34.27 1.04 -12.36
CA GLY A 275 33.24 0.88 -13.38
C GLY A 275 31.99 1.69 -13.07
N LEU A 276 31.51 1.70 -11.83
CA LEU A 276 30.37 2.53 -11.42
C LEU A 276 30.66 4.02 -11.58
N GLN A 277 31.84 4.49 -11.16
CA GLN A 277 32.25 5.89 -11.33
C GLN A 277 32.35 6.29 -12.80
N ALA A 278 32.97 5.48 -13.63
CA ALA A 278 33.11 5.75 -15.07
C ALA A 278 31.75 5.88 -15.78
N VAL A 279 30.81 5.02 -15.42
CA VAL A 279 29.42 5.08 -15.94
C VAL A 279 28.71 6.35 -15.46
N ALA A 280 28.83 6.69 -14.19
CA ALA A 280 28.19 7.87 -13.60
C ALA A 280 28.76 9.17 -14.21
N GLU A 281 30.08 9.29 -14.37
CA GLU A 281 30.76 10.42 -14.98
C GLU A 281 30.33 10.59 -16.44
N LYS A 282 30.37 9.52 -17.24
CA LYS A 282 29.93 9.52 -18.64
C LYS A 282 28.48 9.97 -18.80
N ALA A 283 27.61 9.61 -17.87
CA ALA A 283 26.20 9.96 -17.88
C ALA A 283 25.87 11.28 -17.18
N GLY A 284 26.87 11.97 -16.60
CA GLY A 284 26.68 13.25 -15.91
C GLY A 284 25.83 13.17 -14.64
N LEU A 285 25.90 12.04 -13.92
CA LEU A 285 25.06 11.79 -12.73
C LEU A 285 25.61 12.40 -11.44
N GLY A 286 26.88 12.85 -11.44
CA GLY A 286 27.57 13.37 -10.25
C GLY A 286 28.06 12.26 -9.32
N ASP A 287 28.50 12.65 -8.10
CA ASP A 287 29.18 11.75 -7.17
C ASP A 287 28.21 11.09 -6.15
N GLU A 288 27.03 11.66 -5.95
CA GLU A 288 26.00 11.08 -5.09
C GLU A 288 25.03 10.25 -5.93
N LEU A 289 25.13 8.95 -5.81
CA LEU A 289 24.39 8.01 -6.63
C LEU A 289 23.33 7.25 -5.84
N VAL A 290 22.28 6.86 -6.55
CA VAL A 290 21.32 5.85 -6.09
C VAL A 290 21.36 4.69 -7.08
N VAL A 291 21.61 3.50 -6.58
CA VAL A 291 21.66 2.27 -7.39
C VAL A 291 20.47 1.39 -6.99
N GLN A 292 19.74 0.91 -8.00
CA GLN A 292 18.63 -0.03 -7.79
C GLN A 292 18.84 -1.31 -8.59
N THR A 293 18.57 -2.45 -7.96
CA THR A 293 18.47 -3.75 -8.65
C THR A 293 17.04 -3.98 -9.15
N PRO A 294 16.81 -4.92 -10.09
CA PRO A 294 15.53 -5.04 -10.79
C PRO A 294 14.32 -5.24 -9.87
N TYR A 295 14.46 -6.08 -8.85
CA TYR A 295 13.35 -6.50 -7.99
C TYR A 295 13.67 -6.24 -6.52
N GLY A 296 12.66 -5.90 -5.74
CA GLY A 296 12.75 -5.77 -4.28
C GLY A 296 11.82 -4.72 -3.71
N ASP A 297 11.32 -4.99 -2.51
CA ASP A 297 10.29 -4.23 -1.83
C ASP A 297 10.83 -3.31 -0.75
N SER A 298 10.06 -2.27 -0.42
CA SER A 298 10.31 -1.41 0.75
C SER A 298 11.72 -0.83 0.81
N GLY A 299 12.30 -0.47 -0.34
CA GLY A 299 13.63 0.15 -0.43
C GLY A 299 14.81 -0.77 -0.13
N LYS A 300 14.62 -2.10 0.01
CA LYS A 300 15.69 -3.05 0.33
C LYS A 300 16.73 -3.17 -0.78
N THR A 301 16.36 -2.90 -2.00
CA THR A 301 17.20 -2.97 -3.20
C THR A 301 17.52 -1.60 -3.77
N THR A 302 17.44 -0.56 -2.94
CA THR A 302 17.83 0.81 -3.25
C THR A 302 19.03 1.20 -2.39
N PHE A 303 20.16 1.41 -3.03
CA PHE A 303 21.44 1.64 -2.38
C PHE A 303 21.91 3.07 -2.65
N PHE A 304 22.25 3.79 -1.59
CA PHE A 304 22.84 5.12 -1.65
C PHE A 304 24.35 4.99 -1.63
N ILE A 305 25.03 5.41 -2.70
CA ILE A 305 26.46 5.21 -2.91
C ILE A 305 27.11 6.54 -3.23
N SER A 306 27.92 7.04 -2.31
CA SER A 306 28.72 8.27 -2.47
C SER A 306 30.21 8.05 -2.25
N SER A 307 30.61 6.82 -1.91
CA SER A 307 31.98 6.45 -1.60
C SER A 307 32.28 4.99 -1.92
N GLU A 308 33.57 4.66 -2.06
CA GLU A 308 34.00 3.27 -2.18
C GLU A 308 33.63 2.42 -0.97
N ALA A 309 33.51 3.03 0.22
CA ALA A 309 33.06 2.34 1.42
C ALA A 309 31.59 1.93 1.32
N ASP A 310 30.72 2.79 0.75
CA ASP A 310 29.32 2.45 0.49
C ASP A 310 29.22 1.33 -0.58
N TRP A 311 30.03 1.42 -1.63
CA TRP A 311 30.11 0.37 -2.64
C TRP A 311 30.48 -0.98 -2.02
N LYS A 312 31.56 -1.05 -1.24
CA LYS A 312 32.01 -2.30 -0.60
C LYS A 312 30.94 -2.92 0.30
N LYS A 313 30.08 -2.10 0.89
CA LYS A 313 28.99 -2.58 1.73
C LYS A 313 27.87 -3.25 0.93
N HIS A 314 27.63 -2.79 -0.30
CA HIS A 314 26.48 -3.20 -1.12
C HIS A 314 26.85 -3.95 -2.41
N SER A 315 28.13 -4.06 -2.73
CA SER A 315 28.59 -4.67 -3.99
C SER A 315 28.14 -6.12 -4.18
N ALA A 316 27.99 -6.87 -3.09
CA ALA A 316 27.51 -8.26 -3.17
C ALA A 316 26.05 -8.37 -3.68
N ASP A 317 25.25 -7.34 -3.47
CA ASP A 317 23.85 -7.28 -3.92
C ASP A 317 23.73 -6.66 -5.34
N ILE A 318 24.80 -6.05 -5.86
CA ILE A 318 24.79 -5.25 -7.10
C ILE A 318 25.51 -5.97 -8.26
N VAL A 319 26.67 -6.55 -7.96
CA VAL A 319 27.54 -7.16 -9.00
C VAL A 319 26.85 -8.36 -9.64
N GLY A 320 26.85 -8.38 -10.98
CA GLY A 320 26.19 -9.43 -11.77
C GLY A 320 24.77 -9.11 -12.19
N GLU A 321 24.11 -8.13 -11.53
CA GLU A 321 22.77 -7.70 -11.89
C GLU A 321 22.78 -6.59 -12.95
N GLU A 322 21.72 -6.48 -13.73
CA GLU A 322 21.43 -5.26 -14.47
C GLU A 322 20.84 -4.24 -13.49
N ILE A 323 21.46 -3.07 -13.40
CA ILE A 323 21.13 -2.06 -12.39
C ILE A 323 20.71 -0.75 -13.03
N LYS A 324 19.89 0.00 -12.31
CA LYS A 324 19.60 1.40 -12.58
C LYS A 324 20.51 2.26 -11.70
N VAL A 325 21.40 3.04 -12.32
CA VAL A 325 22.25 4.02 -11.64
C VAL A 325 21.67 5.40 -11.86
N MET A 326 21.31 6.09 -10.80
CA MET A 326 20.66 7.41 -10.84
C MET A 326 21.46 8.45 -10.09
N ARG A 327 21.32 9.70 -10.51
CA ARG A 327 21.67 10.86 -9.68
C ARG A 327 20.80 10.87 -8.42
N ARG A 328 21.38 11.12 -7.26
CA ARG A 328 20.61 11.37 -6.06
C ARG A 328 19.95 12.74 -6.12
N ILE A 329 18.68 12.81 -5.83
CA ILE A 329 17.89 14.03 -5.70
C ILE A 329 17.33 14.18 -4.29
N ASN A 330 17.07 15.40 -3.88
CA ASN A 330 16.26 15.68 -2.71
C ASN A 330 14.79 15.55 -3.14
N ASN A 331 14.12 14.50 -2.72
CA ASN A 331 12.76 14.25 -3.22
C ASN A 331 11.72 14.23 -2.11
N ARG A 332 10.49 14.53 -2.51
CA ARG A 332 9.27 14.24 -1.77
C ARG A 332 8.61 13.03 -2.44
N PRO A 333 8.50 11.90 -1.74
CA PRO A 333 7.84 10.72 -2.28
C PRO A 333 6.33 10.92 -2.29
N VAL A 334 5.71 10.58 -3.39
CA VAL A 334 4.27 10.67 -3.62
C VAL A 334 3.80 9.39 -4.28
N ALA A 335 2.80 8.73 -3.70
CA ALA A 335 2.14 7.60 -4.30
C ALA A 335 0.86 8.03 -5.01
N VAL A 336 0.50 7.33 -6.08
CA VAL A 336 -0.79 7.47 -6.76
C VAL A 336 -1.22 6.14 -7.35
N GLU A 337 -2.46 5.79 -7.10
CA GLU A 337 -3.07 4.61 -7.71
C GLU A 337 -3.90 5.00 -8.93
N ALA A 338 -3.89 4.14 -9.94
CA ALA A 338 -4.60 4.34 -11.18
C ALA A 338 -5.22 3.04 -11.70
N VAL A 339 -6.15 3.17 -12.62
CA VAL A 339 -6.77 2.02 -13.31
C VAL A 339 -6.73 2.23 -14.79
N LEU A 340 -6.07 1.32 -15.49
CA LEU A 340 -6.12 1.25 -16.92
C LEU A 340 -7.38 0.49 -17.35
N THR A 341 -8.27 1.20 -18.04
CA THR A 341 -9.49 0.64 -18.63
C THR A 341 -9.41 0.71 -20.16
N ARG A 342 -10.34 0.03 -20.84
CA ARG A 342 -10.50 0.15 -22.31
C ARG A 342 -10.85 1.56 -22.78
N CYS A 343 -11.31 2.43 -21.88
CA CYS A 343 -11.64 3.84 -22.19
C CYS A 343 -10.47 4.79 -21.90
N GLY A 344 -9.40 4.33 -21.27
CA GLY A 344 -8.23 5.11 -20.88
C GLY A 344 -7.87 4.92 -19.41
N THR A 345 -6.90 5.71 -18.94
CA THR A 345 -6.35 5.63 -17.59
C THR A 345 -7.09 6.58 -16.65
N ILE A 346 -7.72 6.02 -15.61
CA ILE A 346 -8.31 6.76 -14.49
C ILE A 346 -7.24 6.91 -13.41
N VAL A 347 -6.95 8.15 -13.01
CA VAL A 347 -5.92 8.50 -12.03
C VAL A 347 -6.60 8.83 -10.71
N GLY A 348 -6.20 8.15 -9.65
CA GLY A 348 -6.68 8.41 -8.30
C GLY A 348 -6.02 9.62 -7.64
N PRO A 349 -6.32 9.89 -6.37
CA PRO A 349 -5.73 10.99 -5.64
C PRO A 349 -4.25 10.74 -5.31
N PHE A 350 -3.46 11.80 -5.34
CA PHE A 350 -2.07 11.75 -4.90
C PHE A 350 -1.97 11.68 -3.37
N MET A 351 -1.03 10.89 -2.89
CA MET A 351 -0.80 10.64 -1.46
C MET A 351 0.67 10.89 -1.13
N SER A 352 0.93 11.53 0.01
CA SER A 352 2.28 11.52 0.57
C SER A 352 2.49 10.23 1.35
N GLU A 353 3.73 9.77 1.42
CA GLU A 353 4.08 8.54 2.11
C GLU A 353 4.63 8.80 3.52
N LEU A 354 4.36 7.87 4.42
CA LEU A 354 5.01 7.76 5.72
C LEU A 354 6.13 6.73 5.61
N ILE A 355 7.39 7.19 5.68
CA ILE A 355 8.57 6.32 5.49
C ILE A 355 9.49 6.40 6.69
N GLY A 356 9.93 5.24 7.19
CA GLY A 356 11.02 5.11 8.16
C GLY A 356 10.75 5.67 9.55
N TYR A 357 9.49 5.89 9.93
CA TYR A 357 9.14 6.33 11.28
C TYR A 357 9.38 5.21 12.28
N LYS A 358 10.39 5.37 13.15
CA LYS A 358 10.82 4.37 14.15
C LYS A 358 9.71 3.87 15.07
N ARG A 359 8.62 4.64 15.24
CA ARG A 359 7.44 4.23 16.02
C ARG A 359 6.53 3.28 15.24
N LEU A 360 6.65 3.21 13.92
CA LEU A 360 5.80 2.42 13.05
C LEU A 360 6.53 1.25 12.38
N THR A 361 7.83 1.40 12.14
CA THR A 361 8.62 0.38 11.44
C THR A 361 10.04 0.30 11.98
N PRO A 362 10.64 -0.90 12.09
CA PRO A 362 12.05 -1.05 12.44
C PRO A 362 12.98 -0.73 11.26
N ALA A 363 12.47 -0.70 10.02
CA ALA A 363 13.24 -0.46 8.82
C ALA A 363 13.41 1.06 8.56
N ARG A 364 14.64 1.50 8.29
CA ARG A 364 14.96 2.93 8.09
C ARG A 364 14.23 3.54 6.89
N GLY A 365 14.09 2.81 5.80
CA GLY A 365 13.38 3.23 4.58
C GLY A 365 12.02 2.55 4.41
N GLY A 366 11.52 1.86 5.47
CA GLY A 366 10.29 1.09 5.36
C GLY A 366 9.06 1.98 5.28
N TRP A 367 8.23 1.71 4.28
CA TRP A 367 6.89 2.28 4.17
C TRP A 367 6.04 1.89 5.40
N CYS A 368 5.26 2.83 5.90
CA CYS A 368 4.40 2.61 7.05
C CYS A 368 3.09 3.44 7.01
N GLY A 369 2.65 3.83 5.83
CA GLY A 369 1.36 4.48 5.63
C GLY A 369 1.37 5.61 4.61
N ASN A 370 0.20 6.22 4.45
CA ASN A 370 -0.02 7.31 3.51
C ASN A 370 -0.91 8.41 4.11
N GLU A 371 -0.77 9.62 3.60
CA GLU A 371 -1.69 10.73 3.83
C GLU A 371 -2.20 11.27 2.51
N MET A 372 -3.49 11.46 2.41
CA MET A 372 -4.14 12.13 1.29
C MET A 372 -4.65 13.49 1.76
N PHE A 373 -4.22 14.55 1.08
CA PHE A 373 -4.63 15.92 1.34
C PHE A 373 -4.39 16.77 0.07
N PRO A 374 -5.07 17.92 -0.09
CA PRO A 374 -5.02 18.69 -1.33
C PRO A 374 -3.62 19.16 -1.74
N GLU A 375 -2.75 19.46 -0.77
CA GLU A 375 -1.43 20.04 -1.01
C GLU A 375 -0.31 19.01 -1.23
N VAL A 376 -0.63 17.72 -1.37
CA VAL A 376 0.38 16.69 -1.71
C VAL A 376 1.13 17.10 -2.98
N LEU A 377 0.39 17.45 -4.01
CA LEU A 377 0.89 18.09 -5.23
C LEU A 377 -0.03 19.24 -5.60
N THR A 378 0.54 20.31 -6.13
CA THR A 378 -0.23 21.50 -6.54
C THR A 378 0.23 22.02 -7.89
N GLY A 379 -0.64 22.76 -8.56
CA GLY A 379 -0.30 23.50 -9.76
C GLY A 379 0.33 22.66 -10.87
N GLU A 380 1.51 23.04 -11.32
CA GLU A 380 2.20 22.38 -12.44
C GLU A 380 2.67 20.97 -12.09
N SER A 381 3.22 20.76 -10.90
CA SER A 381 3.70 19.43 -10.47
C SER A 381 2.56 18.41 -10.47
N ARG A 382 1.34 18.79 -10.07
CA ARG A 382 0.17 17.93 -10.13
C ARG A 382 -0.19 17.58 -11.57
N ARG A 383 -0.28 18.56 -12.47
CA ARG A 383 -0.58 18.32 -13.88
C ARG A 383 0.46 17.42 -14.55
N THR A 384 1.74 17.68 -14.27
CA THR A 384 2.84 16.85 -14.80
C THR A 384 2.75 15.41 -14.30
N ALA A 385 2.50 15.20 -13.00
CA ALA A 385 2.34 13.88 -12.41
C ALA A 385 1.12 13.14 -13.00
N THR A 386 -0.03 13.82 -13.14
CA THR A 386 -1.22 13.22 -13.79
C THR A 386 -0.94 12.80 -15.22
N GLN A 387 -0.26 13.64 -16.00
CA GLN A 387 0.11 13.30 -17.37
C GLN A 387 1.13 12.17 -17.44
N LEU A 388 2.09 12.13 -16.50
CA LEU A 388 3.06 11.04 -16.38
C LEU A 388 2.33 9.70 -16.19
N VAL A 389 1.40 9.64 -15.24
CA VAL A 389 0.63 8.41 -14.93
C VAL A 389 -0.23 8.00 -16.12
N ARG A 390 -0.89 8.94 -16.79
CA ARG A 390 -1.71 8.64 -17.99
C ARG A 390 -0.86 8.08 -19.13
N ARG A 391 0.28 8.70 -19.46
CA ARG A 391 1.20 8.22 -20.50
C ARG A 391 1.77 6.84 -20.16
N LEU A 392 2.11 6.61 -18.89
CA LEU A 392 2.53 5.29 -18.44
C LEU A 392 1.41 4.27 -18.63
N GLY A 393 0.16 4.60 -18.25
CA GLY A 393 -0.99 3.73 -18.45
C GLY A 393 -1.21 3.40 -19.94
N ASP A 394 -1.12 4.37 -20.83
CA ASP A 394 -1.22 4.14 -22.29
C ASP A 394 -0.12 3.19 -22.78
N ARG A 395 1.11 3.34 -22.28
CA ARG A 395 2.23 2.44 -22.62
C ARG A 395 2.02 1.02 -22.05
N LEU A 396 1.46 0.92 -20.84
CA LEU A 396 1.10 -0.38 -20.24
C LEU A 396 0.01 -1.10 -21.06
N ALA A 397 -0.91 -0.36 -21.68
CA ALA A 397 -1.91 -0.96 -22.57
C ALA A 397 -1.26 -1.65 -23.77
N GLU A 398 -0.17 -1.11 -24.31
CA GLU A 398 0.60 -1.71 -25.42
C GLU A 398 1.28 -3.02 -25.00
N GLU A 399 1.67 -3.15 -23.71
CA GLU A 399 2.16 -4.39 -23.13
C GLU A 399 1.04 -5.41 -22.82
N GLY A 400 -0.23 -5.06 -23.07
CA GLY A 400 -1.38 -5.90 -22.79
C GLY A 400 -1.85 -5.86 -21.32
N TYR A 401 -1.33 -4.92 -20.54
CA TYR A 401 -1.81 -4.69 -19.17
C TYR A 401 -3.21 -4.06 -19.17
N ARG A 402 -3.98 -4.37 -18.15
CA ARG A 402 -5.26 -3.71 -17.82
C ARG A 402 -5.52 -3.82 -16.32
N GLY A 403 -6.28 -2.89 -15.81
CA GLY A 403 -6.70 -2.88 -14.41
C GLY A 403 -5.84 -1.98 -13.54
N PHE A 404 -5.79 -2.30 -12.28
CA PHE A 404 -5.28 -1.45 -11.20
C PHE A 404 -3.75 -1.52 -11.09
N PHE A 405 -3.13 -0.38 -10.90
CA PHE A 405 -1.69 -0.24 -10.64
C PHE A 405 -1.41 0.97 -9.75
N GLU A 406 -0.27 0.98 -9.12
CA GLU A 406 0.21 2.09 -8.31
C GLU A 406 1.55 2.59 -8.85
N VAL A 407 1.78 3.89 -8.74
CA VAL A 407 2.99 4.58 -9.21
C VAL A 407 3.58 5.42 -8.08
N ASP A 408 4.84 5.18 -7.78
CA ASP A 408 5.64 6.10 -6.98
C ASP A 408 6.14 7.23 -7.87
N VAL A 409 5.84 8.45 -7.46
CA VAL A 409 6.26 9.68 -8.12
C VAL A 409 7.25 10.41 -7.23
N LEU A 410 8.39 10.77 -7.78
CA LEU A 410 9.43 11.53 -7.07
C LEU A 410 9.38 12.99 -7.53
N VAL A 411 9.16 13.90 -6.60
CA VAL A 411 9.20 15.33 -6.88
C VAL A 411 10.50 15.88 -6.31
N ASP A 412 11.39 16.33 -7.17
CA ASP A 412 12.64 17.00 -6.77
C ASP A 412 12.31 18.31 -6.06
N THR A 413 12.71 18.44 -4.80
CA THR A 413 12.40 19.64 -3.99
C THR A 413 13.22 20.85 -4.37
N ASP A 414 14.30 20.68 -5.12
CA ASP A 414 15.19 21.76 -5.53
C ASP A 414 14.77 22.39 -6.86
N THR A 415 14.23 21.57 -7.79
CA THR A 415 13.82 22.00 -9.14
C THR A 415 12.32 21.97 -9.39
N ASN A 416 11.55 21.24 -8.56
CA ASN A 416 10.14 20.90 -8.78
C ASN A 416 9.89 19.94 -9.96
N ASP A 417 10.92 19.32 -10.50
CA ASP A 417 10.78 18.31 -11.52
C ASP A 417 10.06 17.07 -10.97
N VAL A 418 9.28 16.43 -11.83
CA VAL A 418 8.46 15.25 -11.50
C VAL A 418 8.98 14.06 -12.27
N TYR A 419 9.28 12.98 -11.55
CA TYR A 419 9.88 11.77 -12.10
C TYR A 419 9.09 10.52 -11.73
N LEU A 420 9.11 9.53 -12.63
CA LEU A 420 8.69 8.18 -12.34
C LEU A 420 9.70 7.53 -11.38
N GLY A 421 9.26 7.14 -10.21
CA GLY A 421 10.03 6.40 -9.22
C GLY A 421 9.99 4.89 -9.47
N GLU A 422 8.80 4.31 -9.27
CA GLU A 422 8.53 2.87 -9.34
C GLU A 422 7.11 2.62 -9.86
N LEU A 423 6.90 1.49 -10.51
CA LEU A 423 5.58 0.96 -10.87
C LEU A 423 5.30 -0.28 -10.03
N ASN A 424 4.13 -0.31 -9.41
CA ASN A 424 3.57 -1.47 -8.74
C ASN A 424 2.35 -1.96 -9.54
N PRO A 425 2.49 -2.95 -10.45
CA PRO A 425 1.40 -3.40 -11.33
C PRO A 425 0.44 -4.33 -10.59
N ARG A 426 -0.10 -3.87 -9.45
CA ARG A 426 -0.91 -4.64 -8.51
C ARG A 426 -1.61 -3.74 -7.49
N ILE A 427 -2.48 -4.35 -6.68
CA ILE A 427 -2.98 -3.76 -5.44
C ILE A 427 -1.80 -3.51 -4.49
N SER A 428 -1.78 -2.36 -3.83
CA SER A 428 -0.70 -1.92 -2.95
C SER A 428 -1.16 -1.70 -1.50
N GLY A 429 -0.23 -1.31 -0.64
CA GLY A 429 -0.54 -0.89 0.72
C GLY A 429 -1.37 0.39 0.79
N ALA A 430 -1.36 1.20 -0.26
CA ALA A 430 -2.13 2.44 -0.35
C ALA A 430 -3.59 2.23 -0.76
N SER A 431 -3.94 1.05 -1.32
CA SER A 431 -5.26 0.81 -1.93
C SER A 431 -6.44 1.00 -0.98
N SER A 432 -6.24 0.74 0.31
CA SER A 432 -7.31 0.92 1.31
C SER A 432 -7.77 2.36 1.39
N ILE A 433 -6.85 3.32 1.50
CA ILE A 433 -7.21 4.73 1.65
C ILE A 433 -7.79 5.30 0.36
N THR A 434 -7.27 4.93 -0.80
CA THR A 434 -7.79 5.35 -2.10
C THR A 434 -9.23 4.90 -2.29
N ASN A 435 -9.54 3.65 -1.98
CA ASN A 435 -10.87 3.10 -2.20
C ASN A 435 -11.93 3.65 -1.23
N VAL A 436 -11.51 4.12 -0.04
CA VAL A 436 -12.44 4.63 0.96
C VAL A 436 -12.78 6.09 0.75
N THR A 437 -11.80 6.91 0.44
CA THR A 437 -12.04 8.36 0.28
C THR A 437 -13.01 8.67 -0.83
N ALA A 438 -12.90 8.02 -1.98
CA ALA A 438 -13.88 8.16 -3.04
C ALA A 438 -15.26 7.62 -2.62
N GLY A 439 -15.29 6.50 -1.91
CA GLY A 439 -16.52 5.92 -1.38
C GLY A 439 -17.23 6.84 -0.39
N ALA A 440 -16.49 7.58 0.41
CA ALA A 440 -17.05 8.49 1.40
C ALA A 440 -17.90 9.61 0.78
N TYR A 441 -17.60 10.00 -0.45
CA TYR A 441 -18.31 11.08 -1.18
C TYR A 441 -19.37 10.57 -2.15
N ALA A 442 -19.84 9.35 -1.98
CA ALA A 442 -20.88 8.75 -2.80
C ALA A 442 -20.52 8.56 -4.28
N ASP A 443 -19.27 8.60 -4.61
CA ASP A 443 -18.79 8.22 -5.93
C ASP A 443 -18.43 6.71 -6.01
N VAL A 444 -17.60 6.29 -6.91
CA VAL A 444 -17.23 4.89 -7.11
C VAL A 444 -15.80 4.69 -6.63
N PRO A 445 -15.51 3.78 -5.70
CA PRO A 445 -14.13 3.44 -5.36
C PRO A 445 -13.32 3.08 -6.60
N LEU A 446 -12.07 3.54 -6.67
CA LEU A 446 -11.20 3.37 -7.83
C LEU A 446 -11.10 1.89 -8.28
N PHE A 447 -11.02 0.98 -7.33
CA PHE A 447 -10.92 -0.45 -7.62
C PHE A 447 -12.17 -1.05 -8.32
N LEU A 448 -13.33 -0.40 -8.26
CA LEU A 448 -14.50 -0.86 -9.00
C LEU A 448 -14.29 -0.78 -10.51
N PHE A 449 -13.52 0.16 -11.01
CA PHE A 449 -13.17 0.22 -12.44
C PHE A 449 -12.28 -0.95 -12.85
N HIS A 450 -11.37 -1.39 -11.96
CA HIS A 450 -10.62 -2.62 -12.19
C HIS A 450 -11.55 -3.83 -12.28
N ILE A 451 -12.45 -4.01 -11.32
CA ILE A 451 -13.41 -5.12 -11.37
C ILE A 451 -14.26 -5.02 -12.64
N LEU A 452 -14.74 -3.82 -13.00
CA LEU A 452 -15.55 -3.59 -14.19
C LEU A 452 -14.84 -4.06 -15.47
N GLU A 453 -13.54 -3.80 -15.61
CA GLU A 453 -12.74 -4.22 -16.76
C GLU A 453 -12.71 -5.74 -16.93
N TYR A 454 -12.82 -6.50 -15.84
CA TYR A 454 -12.83 -7.97 -15.83
C TYR A 454 -14.22 -8.61 -15.77
N MET A 455 -15.31 -7.80 -15.72
CA MET A 455 -16.69 -8.32 -15.57
C MET A 455 -17.35 -8.69 -16.90
N ASN A 456 -16.67 -8.69 -18.01
CA ASN A 456 -17.26 -9.00 -19.31
C ASN A 456 -18.58 -8.23 -19.60
N VAL A 457 -18.58 -6.96 -19.21
CA VAL A 457 -19.67 -6.00 -19.39
C VAL A 457 -19.23 -4.93 -20.38
N ASP A 458 -20.10 -4.50 -21.27
CA ASP A 458 -19.80 -3.40 -22.18
C ASP A 458 -19.98 -2.05 -21.48
N PHE A 459 -18.98 -1.19 -21.58
CA PHE A 459 -19.01 0.16 -21.02
C PHE A 459 -18.23 1.15 -21.89
N ASP A 460 -18.61 2.41 -21.76
CA ASP A 460 -18.06 3.56 -22.47
C ASP A 460 -18.14 4.77 -21.54
N LEU A 461 -17.07 4.98 -20.79
CA LEU A 461 -17.01 5.98 -19.75
C LEU A 461 -16.14 7.15 -20.21
N ASP A 462 -16.56 8.35 -19.89
CA ASP A 462 -15.75 9.55 -20.04
C ASP A 462 -14.67 9.59 -18.94
N VAL A 463 -13.45 9.20 -19.31
CA VAL A 463 -12.32 9.11 -18.38
C VAL A 463 -11.85 10.50 -17.95
N ASP A 464 -12.00 11.53 -18.78
CA ASP A 464 -11.62 12.89 -18.44
C ASP A 464 -12.59 13.46 -17.38
N GLU A 465 -13.92 13.28 -17.55
CA GLU A 465 -14.91 13.63 -16.52
C GLU A 465 -14.62 12.92 -15.18
N ILE A 466 -14.26 11.62 -15.23
CA ILE A 466 -13.97 10.87 -14.01
C ILE A 466 -12.71 11.40 -13.33
N ASN A 467 -11.65 11.70 -14.09
CA ASN A 467 -10.41 12.24 -13.53
C ASN A 467 -10.62 13.61 -12.89
N GLU A 468 -11.37 14.51 -13.54
CA GLU A 468 -11.72 15.82 -12.96
C GLU A 468 -12.51 15.66 -11.67
N ARG A 469 -13.49 14.77 -11.62
CA ARG A 469 -14.28 14.47 -10.43
C ARG A 469 -13.42 13.91 -9.29
N TRP A 470 -12.49 13.01 -9.58
CA TRP A 470 -11.57 12.47 -8.57
C TRP A 470 -10.65 13.53 -8.00
N GLU A 471 -10.20 14.47 -8.81
CA GLU A 471 -9.41 15.61 -8.35
C GLU A 471 -10.22 16.52 -7.43
N GLU A 472 -11.49 16.82 -7.76
CA GLU A 472 -12.40 17.56 -6.89
C GLU A 472 -12.61 16.86 -5.54
N LEU A 473 -12.91 15.57 -5.55
CA LEU A 473 -13.15 14.78 -4.34
C LEU A 473 -11.92 14.73 -3.44
N ALA A 474 -10.74 14.56 -4.02
CA ALA A 474 -9.50 14.56 -3.26
C ALA A 474 -9.18 15.91 -2.61
N SER A 475 -9.73 17.01 -3.14
CA SER A 475 -9.56 18.35 -2.56
C SER A 475 -10.45 18.62 -1.36
N ALA A 476 -11.47 17.79 -1.12
CA ALA A 476 -12.52 18.07 -0.14
C ALA A 476 -12.26 17.43 1.23
N ASP A 477 -11.37 16.46 1.36
CA ASP A 477 -11.17 15.73 2.62
C ASP A 477 -9.70 15.33 2.82
N VAL A 478 -9.33 15.09 4.07
CA VAL A 478 -7.99 14.68 4.49
C VAL A 478 -8.07 13.38 5.24
N TRP A 479 -7.42 12.37 4.69
CA TRP A 479 -7.35 11.04 5.28
C TRP A 479 -5.93 10.55 5.43
N SER A 480 -5.71 9.75 6.46
CA SER A 480 -4.41 9.16 6.73
C SER A 480 -4.55 7.73 7.21
N GLN A 481 -3.58 6.91 6.85
CA GLN A 481 -3.42 5.56 7.38
C GLN A 481 -2.00 5.35 7.91
N MET A 482 -1.89 4.53 8.96
CA MET A 482 -0.63 4.04 9.51
C MET A 482 -0.67 2.53 9.60
N VAL A 483 0.34 1.87 9.05
CA VAL A 483 0.61 0.46 9.31
C VAL A 483 1.57 0.36 10.49
N MET A 484 1.10 -0.26 11.55
CA MET A 484 1.86 -0.39 12.79
C MET A 484 2.61 -1.72 12.79
N LYS A 485 3.94 -1.67 12.70
CA LYS A 485 4.79 -2.87 12.81
C LYS A 485 5.38 -2.99 14.21
N GLU A 486 5.67 -4.23 14.65
CA GLU A 486 6.45 -4.43 15.86
C GLU A 486 7.87 -3.90 15.66
N THR A 487 8.32 -3.04 16.56
CA THR A 487 9.60 -2.35 16.45
C THR A 487 10.66 -2.90 17.42
N ASP A 488 10.23 -3.56 18.47
CA ASP A 488 11.12 -4.14 19.47
C ASP A 488 11.68 -5.49 18.98
N ASP A 489 12.89 -5.80 19.40
CA ASP A 489 13.54 -7.07 19.07
C ASP A 489 13.07 -8.18 20.03
N ILE A 490 11.85 -8.60 19.82
CA ILE A 490 11.14 -9.57 20.65
C ILE A 490 10.47 -10.64 19.80
N VAL A 491 10.28 -11.81 20.38
CA VAL A 491 9.32 -12.82 19.92
C VAL A 491 8.40 -13.16 21.08
N GLN A 492 7.10 -12.90 20.93
CA GLN A 492 6.13 -13.11 22.00
C GLN A 492 4.86 -13.77 21.46
N ARG A 493 4.27 -14.66 22.27
CA ARG A 493 2.90 -15.11 22.07
C ARG A 493 1.96 -14.09 22.70
N LEU A 494 1.03 -13.56 21.92
CA LEU A 494 0.07 -12.53 22.36
C LEU A 494 -0.91 -13.11 23.37
N THR A 495 -1.11 -12.39 24.48
CA THR A 495 -2.10 -12.70 25.52
C THR A 495 -3.24 -11.69 25.56
N ALA A 496 -2.97 -10.46 25.09
CA ALA A 496 -3.98 -9.42 24.89
C ALA A 496 -3.64 -8.58 23.66
N THR A 497 -4.67 -8.10 22.99
CA THR A 497 -4.56 -7.27 21.78
C THR A 497 -5.68 -6.23 21.76
N PRO A 498 -5.50 -5.07 21.10
CA PRO A 498 -6.60 -4.14 20.86
C PRO A 498 -7.70 -4.81 20.04
N ARG A 499 -8.91 -4.32 20.18
CA ARG A 499 -10.06 -4.78 19.39
C ARG A 499 -10.12 -4.04 18.05
N THR A 500 -10.56 -4.70 17.00
CA THR A 500 -10.93 -4.02 15.75
C THR A 500 -12.17 -3.16 15.96
N GLY A 501 -12.10 -1.89 15.55
CA GLY A 501 -13.23 -0.98 15.65
C GLY A 501 -12.86 0.50 15.74
N GLN A 502 -13.82 1.27 16.17
CA GLN A 502 -13.70 2.72 16.32
C GLN A 502 -13.17 3.09 17.70
N TYR A 503 -12.20 3.98 17.69
CA TYR A 503 -11.58 4.60 18.87
C TYR A 503 -11.77 6.12 18.84
N SER A 504 -11.61 6.77 19.96
CA SER A 504 -11.53 8.23 20.02
C SER A 504 -10.50 8.70 21.06
N LEU A 505 -9.83 9.79 20.76
CA LEU A 505 -8.93 10.47 21.71
C LEU A 505 -9.76 11.15 22.80
N ASP A 506 -9.43 10.90 24.06
CA ASP A 506 -9.97 11.63 25.20
C ASP A 506 -9.27 12.99 25.40
N ALA A 507 -9.63 13.71 26.44
CA ALA A 507 -9.08 15.03 26.73
C ALA A 507 -7.59 15.02 27.10
N SER A 508 -7.09 13.89 27.61
CA SER A 508 -5.68 13.69 27.97
C SER A 508 -4.81 13.21 26.77
N GLY A 509 -5.44 12.91 25.64
CA GLY A 509 -4.78 12.33 24.46
C GLY A 509 -4.69 10.81 24.50
N GLY A 510 -5.30 10.15 25.47
CA GLY A 510 -5.46 8.71 25.52
C GLY A 510 -6.46 8.21 24.46
N LEU A 511 -6.24 7.05 23.87
CA LEU A 511 -7.15 6.45 22.91
C LEU A 511 -8.09 5.47 23.60
N VAL A 512 -9.38 5.68 23.44
CA VAL A 512 -10.44 4.89 24.09
C VAL A 512 -11.24 4.16 23.02
N PHE A 513 -11.37 2.84 23.17
CA PHE A 513 -12.27 2.04 22.35
C PHE A 513 -13.72 2.48 22.54
N ARG A 514 -14.43 2.74 21.46
CA ARG A 514 -15.82 3.17 21.46
C ARG A 514 -16.79 2.06 21.14
N ARG A 515 -16.54 1.37 20.04
CA ARG A 515 -17.43 0.30 19.54
C ARG A 515 -16.75 -0.56 18.49
N PRO A 516 -17.21 -1.80 18.28
CA PRO A 516 -16.88 -2.56 17.08
C PRO A 516 -17.32 -1.77 15.84
N ALA A 517 -16.52 -1.81 14.79
CA ALA A 517 -16.83 -1.24 13.49
C ALA A 517 -16.28 -2.16 12.40
N LEU A 518 -16.96 -2.21 11.26
CA LEU A 518 -16.55 -3.05 10.14
C LEU A 518 -15.48 -2.36 9.27
N ASP A 519 -15.54 -1.03 9.25
CA ASP A 519 -14.65 -0.18 8.47
C ASP A 519 -14.57 1.23 9.10
N TRP A 520 -13.86 2.13 8.46
CA TRP A 520 -13.64 3.53 8.89
C TRP A 520 -14.71 4.53 8.43
N HIS A 521 -15.74 4.09 7.75
CA HIS A 521 -16.77 4.96 7.12
C HIS A 521 -17.50 5.89 8.09
N GLN A 522 -17.53 5.52 9.36
CA GLN A 522 -18.28 6.26 10.39
C GLN A 522 -17.43 7.27 11.17
N LEU A 523 -16.16 7.44 10.80
CA LEU A 523 -15.29 8.45 11.39
C LEU A 523 -15.76 9.85 10.98
N GLN A 524 -16.01 10.72 11.99
CA GLN A 524 -16.55 12.05 11.77
C GLN A 524 -15.48 13.15 11.80
N ASN A 525 -14.45 12.97 12.60
CA ASN A 525 -13.45 14.01 12.87
C ASN A 525 -12.07 13.42 13.20
N GLU A 526 -11.08 14.29 13.32
CA GLU A 526 -9.68 13.92 13.57
C GLU A 526 -9.39 13.32 14.96
N ARG A 527 -10.35 13.41 15.90
CA ARG A 527 -10.19 12.75 17.21
C ARG A 527 -10.57 11.28 17.18
N GLU A 528 -11.14 10.82 16.08
CA GLU A 528 -11.57 9.45 15.88
C GLU A 528 -10.59 8.68 14.99
N ALA A 529 -10.48 7.39 15.25
CA ALA A 529 -9.69 6.47 14.45
C ALA A 529 -10.39 5.12 14.35
N PHE A 530 -10.21 4.45 13.24
CA PHE A 530 -10.52 3.03 13.07
C PHE A 530 -9.21 2.25 13.15
N PHE A 531 -9.21 1.20 13.97
CA PHE A 531 -8.09 0.27 14.04
C PHE A 531 -8.51 -1.11 13.57
N LEU A 532 -7.81 -1.63 12.57
CA LEU A 532 -7.90 -3.00 12.10
C LEU A 532 -6.76 -3.80 12.72
N ARG A 533 -7.07 -4.70 13.64
CA ARG A 533 -6.12 -5.65 14.21
C ARG A 533 -5.72 -6.70 13.18
N ILE A 534 -4.49 -7.15 13.16
CA ILE A 534 -4.05 -8.30 12.36
C ILE A 534 -4.01 -9.55 13.24
N TYR A 535 -3.16 -9.58 14.24
CA TYR A 535 -2.99 -10.75 15.11
C TYR A 535 -3.89 -10.69 16.33
N GLY A 536 -4.51 -11.82 16.68
CA GLY A 536 -5.36 -12.01 17.85
C GLY A 536 -4.61 -12.61 19.05
N PRO A 537 -5.27 -12.74 20.21
CA PRO A 537 -4.72 -13.50 21.33
C PRO A 537 -4.42 -14.95 20.94
N GLY A 538 -3.21 -15.42 21.27
CA GLY A 538 -2.73 -16.75 20.87
C GLY A 538 -1.81 -16.76 19.66
N ASP A 539 -1.85 -15.71 18.82
CA ASP A 539 -0.90 -15.50 17.74
C ASP A 539 0.45 -14.99 18.27
N TYR A 540 1.41 -14.82 17.37
CA TYR A 540 2.76 -14.38 17.71
C TYR A 540 3.04 -13.00 17.13
N ARG A 541 3.89 -12.22 17.81
CA ARG A 541 4.50 -11.01 17.26
C ARG A 541 6.01 -11.09 17.33
N TRP A 542 6.66 -10.51 16.34
CA TRP A 542 8.12 -10.41 16.23
C TRP A 542 8.49 -9.09 15.55
N LYS A 543 9.75 -8.72 15.62
CA LYS A 543 10.25 -7.49 14.99
C LYS A 543 9.92 -7.43 13.50
N GLY A 544 9.19 -6.41 13.09
CA GLY A 544 8.73 -6.22 11.70
C GLY A 544 7.36 -6.80 11.40
N ALA A 545 6.74 -7.57 12.32
CA ALA A 545 5.38 -8.08 12.13
C ALA A 545 4.36 -6.93 12.09
N ASP A 546 3.43 -6.97 11.14
CA ASP A 546 2.34 -6.00 11.00
C ASP A 546 1.29 -6.23 12.08
N LEU A 547 1.25 -5.38 13.10
CA LEU A 547 0.31 -5.49 14.22
C LEU A 547 -1.10 -5.09 13.85
N GLY A 548 -1.24 -4.09 12.98
CA GLY A 548 -2.53 -3.56 12.56
C GLY A 548 -2.43 -2.29 11.75
N VAL A 549 -3.58 -1.84 11.27
CA VAL A 549 -3.70 -0.63 10.46
C VAL A 549 -4.64 0.34 11.14
N LEU A 550 -4.19 1.58 11.29
CA LEU A 550 -4.97 2.66 11.85
C LEU A 550 -5.32 3.66 10.76
N VAL A 551 -6.61 3.94 10.60
CA VAL A 551 -7.14 4.92 9.64
C VAL A 551 -7.82 6.06 10.41
N THR A 552 -7.58 7.30 10.01
CA THR A 552 -8.13 8.50 10.67
C THR A 552 -8.30 9.64 9.68
N LYS A 553 -9.19 10.57 10.01
CA LYS A 553 -9.24 11.87 9.32
C LYS A 553 -8.08 12.76 9.77
N GLY A 554 -7.73 13.74 8.93
CA GLY A 554 -6.67 14.69 9.21
C GLY A 554 -5.25 14.14 9.06
N ARG A 555 -4.29 15.04 9.08
CA ARG A 555 -2.88 14.72 8.86
C ARG A 555 -2.20 14.12 10.09
N LEU A 556 -1.26 13.23 9.85
CA LEU A 556 -0.42 12.56 10.85
C LEU A 556 1.03 13.08 10.86
N GLN A 557 1.42 13.76 9.78
CA GLN A 557 2.74 14.36 9.62
C GLN A 557 2.68 15.88 9.81
N VAL A 558 3.77 16.43 10.31
CA VAL A 558 4.03 17.87 10.38
C VAL A 558 5.30 18.13 9.59
N ASP A 559 5.22 19.05 8.67
CA ASP A 559 6.39 19.52 7.95
C ASP A 559 7.25 20.42 8.86
N ASN A 560 8.52 20.05 9.00
CA ASN A 560 9.47 20.76 9.85
C ASN A 560 10.30 21.81 9.06
N GLY A 561 9.94 22.07 7.81
CA GLY A 561 10.79 22.81 6.88
C GLY A 561 11.97 21.95 6.38
N GLN A 562 12.64 22.38 5.35
CA GLN A 562 13.78 21.65 4.76
C GLN A 562 13.44 20.25 4.20
N GLY A 563 12.19 20.03 3.76
CA GLY A 563 11.77 18.74 3.18
C GLY A 563 11.76 17.56 4.17
N LYS A 564 11.76 17.83 5.47
CA LYS A 564 11.67 16.78 6.50
C LYS A 564 10.35 16.87 7.23
N SER A 565 9.69 15.72 7.34
CA SER A 565 8.46 15.56 8.11
C SER A 565 8.72 14.83 9.43
N SER A 566 7.87 15.05 10.41
CA SER A 566 7.82 14.30 11.67
C SER A 566 6.39 13.94 12.02
N LEU A 567 6.21 12.87 12.80
CA LEU A 567 4.88 12.51 13.30
C LEU A 567 4.30 13.62 14.18
N ALA A 568 3.10 14.05 13.89
CA ALA A 568 2.32 14.95 14.73
C ALA A 568 2.15 14.38 16.14
N ILE A 569 1.90 15.25 17.13
CA ILE A 569 1.64 14.82 18.52
C ILE A 569 0.47 13.84 18.54
N ARG A 570 -0.60 14.13 17.80
CA ARG A 570 -1.78 13.29 17.67
C ARG A 570 -1.42 11.87 17.18
N ALA A 571 -0.61 11.77 16.12
CA ALA A 571 -0.18 10.49 15.58
C ALA A 571 0.57 9.66 16.61
N ARG A 572 1.46 10.30 17.39
CA ARG A 572 2.21 9.62 18.47
C ARG A 572 1.28 9.08 19.56
N HIS A 573 0.27 9.85 19.97
CA HIS A 573 -0.73 9.41 20.94
C HIS A 573 -1.53 8.20 20.43
N LEU A 574 -1.97 8.22 19.17
CA LEU A 574 -2.66 7.10 18.54
C LEU A 574 -1.79 5.82 18.55
N ILE A 575 -0.55 5.93 18.14
CA ILE A 575 0.39 4.80 18.09
C ILE A 575 0.67 4.24 19.48
N ASP A 576 1.03 5.12 20.42
CA ASP A 576 1.45 4.69 21.77
C ASP A 576 0.29 4.04 22.53
N SER A 577 -0.94 4.56 22.36
CA SER A 577 -2.13 4.00 22.99
C SER A 577 -2.49 2.61 22.45
N ILE A 578 -2.47 2.43 21.13
CA ILE A 578 -2.73 1.11 20.53
C ILE A 578 -1.64 0.11 20.93
N ARG A 579 -0.36 0.51 20.93
CA ARG A 579 0.74 -0.36 21.36
C ARG A 579 0.60 -0.82 22.80
N ALA A 580 0.11 0.06 23.68
CA ALA A 580 -0.08 -0.25 25.08
C ALA A 580 -1.14 -1.34 25.36
N GLU A 581 -2.06 -1.59 24.41
CA GLU A 581 -3.06 -2.65 24.53
C GLU A 581 -2.51 -4.04 24.16
N TYR A 582 -1.31 -4.12 23.54
CA TYR A 582 -0.67 -5.39 23.23
C TYR A 582 0.12 -5.92 24.42
N ALA A 583 -0.23 -7.12 24.88
CA ALA A 583 0.54 -7.85 25.87
C ALA A 583 0.87 -9.25 25.35
N GLY A 584 2.01 -9.80 25.75
CA GLY A 584 2.44 -11.12 25.32
C GLY A 584 3.42 -11.75 26.30
N THR A 585 3.58 -13.07 26.20
CA THR A 585 4.55 -13.85 26.94
C THR A 585 5.77 -14.08 26.06
N PRO A 586 6.98 -13.69 26.50
CA PRO A 586 8.21 -13.97 25.78
C PRO A 586 8.41 -15.47 25.54
N ILE A 587 8.94 -15.83 24.39
CA ILE A 587 9.35 -17.20 24.07
C ILE A 587 10.86 -17.27 24.30
N ALA A 588 11.29 -18.19 25.17
CA ALA A 588 12.69 -18.29 25.63
C ALA A 588 13.67 -18.77 24.54
N GLU A 589 13.17 -19.47 23.54
CA GLU A 589 13.87 -19.82 22.29
C GLU A 589 12.93 -19.53 21.12
N PRO A 590 13.45 -19.11 19.94
CA PRO A 590 12.61 -18.89 18.79
C PRO A 590 12.04 -20.25 18.35
N ALA A 591 10.89 -20.62 18.95
CA ALA A 591 10.04 -21.58 18.28
C ALA A 591 9.66 -20.95 16.94
N PRO A 592 9.73 -21.69 15.83
CA PRO A 592 9.24 -21.18 14.56
C PRO A 592 7.83 -20.62 14.78
N PRO A 593 7.56 -19.41 14.30
CA PRO A 593 6.26 -18.78 14.51
C PRO A 593 5.19 -19.73 14.00
N ARG A 594 4.20 -20.01 14.82
CA ARG A 594 2.99 -20.64 14.29
C ARG A 594 2.39 -19.66 13.29
N THR A 595 2.61 -19.90 12.00
CA THR A 595 1.90 -19.25 10.89
C THR A 595 1.77 -17.71 10.93
N ASN A 596 2.61 -17.03 11.71
CA ASN A 596 2.69 -15.59 11.62
C ASN A 596 3.75 -15.25 10.58
N VAL A 597 3.44 -15.45 9.33
CA VAL A 597 4.20 -14.80 8.27
C VAL A 597 3.81 -13.33 8.33
N GLY A 598 4.77 -12.50 8.71
CA GLY A 598 4.67 -11.13 8.28
C GLY A 598 4.52 -11.20 6.77
N VAL A 599 3.32 -10.95 6.27
CA VAL A 599 3.17 -10.61 4.87
C VAL A 599 4.20 -9.51 4.69
N LYS A 600 5.31 -9.85 4.04
CA LYS A 600 6.24 -8.82 3.61
C LYS A 600 5.37 -7.95 2.76
N SER A 601 4.85 -6.86 3.36
CA SER A 601 4.12 -5.85 2.62
C SER A 601 5.10 -5.37 1.57
N GLY A 602 4.94 -5.90 0.37
CA GLY A 602 5.58 -5.36 -0.80
C GLY A 602 5.09 -3.94 -1.04
#